data_ce0efae407554ef45dc2e1155b1387be
#
_entry.id   ce0efae407554ef45dc2e1155b1387be
#
_cell.length_a   1.000
_cell.length_b   1.000
_cell.length_c   1.000
_cell.angle_alpha   90.00
_cell.angle_beta   90.00
_cell.angle_gamma   90.00
#
_symmetry.space_group_name_H-M   'P 1'
#
loop_
_entity.id
_entity.type
_entity.pdbx_description
1 polymer ?
#
loop_
_entity_poly.entity_id
_entity_poly.type
_entity_poly.pdbx_seq_one_letter_code
_entity_poly.pdbx_strand_id
1 'polypeptide(L)'
;METRKLLPILALLITLSMTALIWFYPANGDFRTSNPFWNGLATFAVDSKVSVITSFDNLPSPSKEAVLIIIPYMQFTETELDKLSQYVSGGGTLIVLDDYGYGNQILNRLGLNMRFTGKPLLDPLFNYKSKWLPRITAFTQTPITNNVTSIVLNHASTISNVSDNAVVAWSSRFSFLDLNGNSTWETGEPTGPLAVAAYAKVGEGYVAAISDPSILINSMINMDDNLNFIKEVVQIQSSSPTIFVDQSHLPKTSLDEAKETIAATYKSVSSPIGTLSLITVILALTLTPVWRKSGKNE
;
A
#
# COMPACT_ATOMS: atom_id res chain seq x y z
N MET A 1 -7.30 36.93 -37.16
CA MET A 1 -8.13 35.71 -36.91
C MET A 1 -9.14 36.11 -35.84
N GLU A 2 -10.45 35.95 -36.13
CA GLU A 2 -11.50 36.40 -35.19
C GLU A 2 -11.36 35.66 -33.84
N THR A 3 -11.33 36.41 -32.75
CA THR A 3 -11.20 35.88 -31.38
C THR A 3 -12.20 34.74 -31.09
N ARG A 4 -13.38 34.75 -31.67
CA ARG A 4 -14.40 33.68 -31.57
C ARG A 4 -13.96 32.33 -32.13
N LYS A 5 -12.96 32.28 -33.07
CA LYS A 5 -12.44 31.02 -33.63
C LYS A 5 -11.25 30.48 -32.83
N LEU A 6 -10.57 31.36 -32.07
CA LEU A 6 -9.45 30.96 -31.21
C LEU A 6 -9.88 30.26 -29.92
N LEU A 7 -11.01 30.66 -29.34
CA LEU A 7 -11.51 30.10 -28.07
C LEU A 7 -11.66 28.57 -28.08
N PRO A 8 -12.33 27.92 -29.09
CA PRO A 8 -12.47 26.48 -29.09
C PRO A 8 -11.14 25.74 -29.32
N ILE A 9 -10.21 26.33 -30.11
CA ILE A 9 -8.87 25.75 -30.30
C ILE A 9 -8.08 25.81 -28.99
N LEU A 10 -8.12 26.94 -28.31
CA LEU A 10 -7.44 27.10 -27.01
C LEU A 10 -8.03 26.14 -25.96
N ALA A 11 -9.36 26.00 -25.90
CA ALA A 11 -10.03 25.06 -24.99
C ALA A 11 -9.59 23.61 -25.29
N LEU A 12 -9.53 23.22 -26.58
CA LEU A 12 -9.08 21.89 -26.97
C LEU A 12 -7.62 21.66 -26.56
N LEU A 13 -6.73 22.62 -26.80
CA LEU A 13 -5.32 22.51 -26.41
C LEU A 13 -5.15 22.38 -24.90
N ILE A 14 -5.89 23.16 -24.12
CA ILE A 14 -5.89 23.06 -22.65
C ILE A 14 -6.37 21.67 -22.20
N THR A 15 -7.47 21.19 -22.76
CA THR A 15 -8.01 19.86 -22.42
C THR A 15 -7.01 18.74 -22.73
N LEU A 16 -6.42 18.77 -23.94
CA LEU A 16 -5.41 17.77 -24.32
C LEU A 16 -4.17 17.84 -23.41
N SER A 17 -3.70 19.06 -23.09
CA SER A 17 -2.55 19.25 -22.19
C SER A 17 -2.86 18.71 -20.77
N MET A 18 -4.04 19.02 -20.23
CA MET A 18 -4.47 18.52 -18.91
C MET A 18 -4.61 16.99 -18.90
N THR A 19 -5.20 16.43 -19.95
CA THR A 19 -5.32 14.95 -20.09
C THR A 19 -3.93 14.30 -20.14
N ALA A 20 -3.00 14.86 -20.89
CA ALA A 20 -1.62 14.38 -20.95
C ALA A 20 -0.91 14.48 -19.58
N LEU A 21 -1.05 15.62 -18.90
CA LEU A 21 -0.50 15.81 -17.56
C LEU A 21 -1.02 14.76 -16.57
N ILE A 22 -2.35 14.52 -16.52
CA ILE A 22 -2.95 13.50 -15.65
C ILE A 22 -2.42 12.11 -16.01
N TRP A 23 -2.39 11.78 -17.31
CA TRP A 23 -1.98 10.46 -17.78
C TRP A 23 -0.54 10.12 -17.44
N PHE A 24 0.39 11.06 -17.65
CA PHE A 24 1.81 10.85 -17.43
C PHE A 24 2.28 11.19 -16.01
N TYR A 25 1.43 11.79 -15.17
CA TYR A 25 1.81 12.05 -13.79
C TYR A 25 2.03 10.73 -13.05
N PRO A 26 3.12 10.56 -12.26
CA PRO A 26 3.37 9.33 -11.51
C PRO A 26 2.25 9.02 -10.52
N ALA A 27 2.06 7.76 -10.16
CA ALA A 27 1.19 7.38 -9.05
C ALA A 27 1.64 8.10 -7.76
N ASN A 28 0.69 8.55 -6.94
CA ASN A 28 0.95 9.33 -5.73
C ASN A 28 0.24 8.79 -4.48
N GLY A 29 -0.49 7.68 -4.63
CA GLY A 29 -1.15 7.02 -3.50
C GLY A 29 -0.15 6.39 -2.54
N ASP A 30 -0.49 6.41 -1.25
CA ASP A 30 0.30 5.78 -0.21
C ASP A 30 0.49 4.29 -0.50
N PHE A 31 1.69 3.79 -0.22
CA PHE A 31 2.07 2.38 -0.38
C PHE A 31 1.90 1.79 -1.79
N ARG A 32 1.68 2.63 -2.83
CA ARG A 32 1.69 2.14 -4.21
C ARG A 32 3.11 1.80 -4.64
N THR A 33 3.29 0.59 -5.19
CA THR A 33 4.59 0.11 -5.71
C THR A 33 5.11 0.94 -6.88
N SER A 34 4.23 1.62 -7.61
CA SER A 34 4.56 2.54 -8.70
C SER A 34 4.72 4.01 -8.27
N ASN A 35 4.52 4.33 -6.99
CA ASN A 35 4.66 5.67 -6.46
C ASN A 35 6.14 5.97 -6.13
N PRO A 36 6.82 6.90 -6.86
CA PRO A 36 8.21 7.26 -6.61
C PRO A 36 8.39 8.31 -5.49
N PHE A 37 7.30 8.87 -4.95
CA PHE A 37 7.38 9.89 -3.91
C PHE A 37 7.67 9.27 -2.54
N TRP A 38 7.86 10.10 -1.52
CA TRP A 38 8.27 9.72 -0.19
C TRP A 38 7.39 8.64 0.48
N ASN A 39 6.09 8.62 0.16
CA ASN A 39 5.06 7.74 0.73
C ASN A 39 4.78 6.47 -0.11
N GLY A 40 5.48 6.29 -1.23
CA GLY A 40 5.35 5.12 -2.09
C GLY A 40 6.30 3.98 -1.71
N LEU A 41 6.17 2.85 -2.40
CA LEU A 41 7.02 1.67 -2.24
C LEU A 41 7.96 1.42 -3.44
N ALA A 42 8.17 2.41 -4.33
CA ALA A 42 8.92 2.18 -5.56
C ALA A 42 10.35 1.68 -5.32
N THR A 43 11.03 2.20 -4.30
CA THR A 43 12.38 1.76 -3.90
C THR A 43 12.37 0.28 -3.53
N PHE A 44 11.51 -0.12 -2.60
CA PHE A 44 11.39 -1.52 -2.18
C PHE A 44 10.98 -2.43 -3.34
N ALA A 45 10.03 -2.00 -4.18
CA ALA A 45 9.53 -2.80 -5.28
C ALA A 45 10.60 -3.09 -6.35
N VAL A 46 11.46 -2.11 -6.65
CA VAL A 46 12.57 -2.27 -7.60
C VAL A 46 13.67 -3.15 -7.01
N ASP A 47 14.12 -2.85 -5.79
CA ASP A 47 15.23 -3.55 -5.15
C ASP A 47 14.90 -5.02 -4.86
N SER A 48 13.64 -5.32 -4.53
CA SER A 48 13.16 -6.66 -4.19
C SER A 48 12.46 -7.38 -5.35
N LYS A 49 12.39 -6.78 -6.55
CA LYS A 49 11.74 -7.36 -7.75
C LYS A 49 10.30 -7.82 -7.47
N VAL A 50 9.52 -6.97 -6.83
CA VAL A 50 8.18 -7.28 -6.36
C VAL A 50 7.21 -7.51 -7.52
N SER A 51 6.38 -8.54 -7.39
CA SER A 51 5.20 -8.76 -8.22
C SER A 51 3.96 -8.14 -7.57
N VAL A 52 3.13 -7.44 -8.33
CA VAL A 52 1.95 -6.72 -7.84
C VAL A 52 0.70 -7.60 -7.96
N ILE A 53 -0.11 -7.65 -6.89
CA ILE A 53 -1.43 -8.27 -6.88
C ILE A 53 -2.49 -7.18 -6.80
N THR A 54 -3.41 -7.17 -7.77
CA THR A 54 -4.54 -6.22 -7.85
C THR A 54 -5.90 -6.88 -7.63
N SER A 55 -5.92 -8.20 -7.46
CA SER A 55 -7.08 -9.01 -7.12
C SER A 55 -6.62 -10.32 -6.49
N PHE A 56 -7.34 -10.80 -5.49
CA PHE A 56 -7.08 -12.10 -4.85
C PHE A 56 -7.45 -13.30 -5.73
N ASP A 57 -8.03 -13.07 -6.91
CA ASP A 57 -8.13 -14.13 -7.92
C ASP A 57 -6.77 -14.50 -8.53
N ASN A 58 -5.78 -13.61 -8.37
CA ASN A 58 -4.41 -13.78 -8.85
C ASN A 58 -3.41 -14.07 -7.73
N LEU A 59 -3.87 -14.59 -6.59
CA LEU A 59 -2.96 -15.02 -5.51
C LEU A 59 -2.02 -16.11 -6.04
N PRO A 60 -0.73 -16.06 -5.68
CA PRO A 60 0.20 -17.11 -6.04
C PRO A 60 -0.17 -18.43 -5.36
N SER A 61 0.20 -19.54 -5.98
CA SER A 61 0.11 -20.84 -5.32
C SER A 61 0.94 -20.86 -4.04
N PRO A 62 0.41 -21.40 -2.94
CA PRO A 62 1.15 -21.46 -1.69
C PRO A 62 2.42 -22.30 -1.83
N SER A 63 3.53 -21.75 -1.38
CA SER A 63 4.82 -22.45 -1.32
C SER A 63 5.75 -21.71 -0.34
N LYS A 64 6.81 -22.39 0.10
CA LYS A 64 7.83 -21.77 0.99
C LYS A 64 8.58 -20.60 0.34
N GLU A 65 8.56 -20.51 -0.98
CA GLU A 65 9.19 -19.46 -1.76
C GLU A 65 8.25 -18.28 -2.02
N ALA A 66 6.93 -18.47 -1.82
CA ALA A 66 5.94 -17.42 -2.05
C ALA A 66 5.73 -16.59 -0.79
N VAL A 67 6.00 -15.29 -0.88
CA VAL A 67 5.80 -14.30 0.18
C VAL A 67 4.80 -13.27 -0.27
N LEU A 68 3.71 -13.13 0.47
CA LEU A 68 2.68 -12.12 0.24
C LEU A 68 2.77 -11.03 1.30
N ILE A 69 2.94 -9.79 0.88
CA ILE A 69 2.91 -8.60 1.74
C ILE A 69 1.57 -7.92 1.57
N ILE A 70 0.89 -7.66 2.68
CA ILE A 70 -0.39 -6.95 2.73
C ILE A 70 -0.27 -5.74 3.66
N ILE A 71 -0.69 -4.58 3.15
CA ILE A 71 -0.89 -3.34 3.90
C ILE A 71 -2.38 -3.03 3.83
N PRO A 72 -3.18 -3.43 4.83
CA PRO A 72 -4.64 -3.37 4.75
C PRO A 72 -5.16 -1.99 5.13
N TYR A 73 -5.83 -1.32 4.20
CA TYR A 73 -6.59 -0.08 4.43
C TYR A 73 -8.08 -0.25 4.18
N MET A 74 -8.51 -1.45 3.80
CA MET A 74 -9.91 -1.79 3.56
C MET A 74 -10.23 -3.14 4.21
N GLN A 75 -11.51 -3.37 4.46
CA GLN A 75 -11.98 -4.64 4.99
C GLN A 75 -11.88 -5.75 3.93
N PHE A 76 -11.63 -6.97 4.39
CA PHE A 76 -11.60 -8.17 3.56
C PHE A 76 -12.99 -8.81 3.51
N THR A 77 -13.32 -9.36 2.37
CA THR A 77 -14.49 -10.27 2.23
C THR A 77 -14.16 -11.63 2.85
N GLU A 78 -15.19 -12.39 3.24
CA GLU A 78 -15.00 -13.75 3.76
C GLU A 78 -14.24 -14.65 2.79
N THR A 79 -14.53 -14.52 1.49
CA THR A 79 -13.84 -15.28 0.43
C THR A 79 -12.35 -14.95 0.36
N GLU A 80 -11.97 -13.70 0.53
CA GLU A 80 -10.56 -13.28 0.55
C GLU A 80 -9.85 -13.79 1.79
N LEU A 81 -10.51 -13.74 2.96
CA LEU A 81 -9.98 -14.31 4.20
C LEU A 81 -9.79 -15.82 4.08
N ASP A 82 -10.70 -16.54 3.42
CA ASP A 82 -10.56 -17.97 3.17
C ASP A 82 -9.37 -18.27 2.25
N LYS A 83 -9.19 -17.49 1.17
CA LYS A 83 -8.04 -17.62 0.28
C LYS A 83 -6.72 -17.39 1.01
N LEU A 84 -6.65 -16.36 1.88
CA LEU A 84 -5.46 -16.11 2.72
C LEU A 84 -5.19 -17.26 3.70
N SER A 85 -6.23 -17.79 4.32
CA SER A 85 -6.08 -18.94 5.23
C SER A 85 -5.54 -20.16 4.49
N GLN A 86 -6.06 -20.47 3.31
CA GLN A 86 -5.56 -21.55 2.46
C GLN A 86 -4.12 -21.30 2.01
N TYR A 87 -3.78 -20.07 1.62
CA TYR A 87 -2.45 -19.68 1.20
C TYR A 87 -1.41 -19.92 2.29
N VAL A 88 -1.67 -19.46 3.51
CA VAL A 88 -0.73 -19.64 4.63
C VAL A 88 -0.68 -21.11 5.06
N SER A 89 -1.83 -21.76 5.24
CA SER A 89 -1.89 -23.18 5.66
C SER A 89 -1.19 -24.11 4.66
N GLY A 90 -1.18 -23.75 3.38
CA GLY A 90 -0.52 -24.49 2.31
C GLY A 90 0.99 -24.20 2.16
N GLY A 91 1.59 -23.39 3.03
CA GLY A 91 3.04 -23.15 3.07
C GLY A 91 3.49 -21.76 2.64
N GLY A 92 2.59 -20.86 2.23
CA GLY A 92 2.95 -19.47 1.91
C GLY A 92 3.35 -18.66 3.13
N THR A 93 4.21 -17.66 2.94
CA THR A 93 4.51 -16.65 3.98
C THR A 93 3.63 -15.43 3.78
N LEU A 94 2.95 -15.01 4.81
CA LEU A 94 2.14 -13.80 4.84
C LEU A 94 2.76 -12.77 5.78
N ILE A 95 3.02 -11.56 5.27
CA ILE A 95 3.50 -10.42 6.06
C ILE A 95 2.39 -9.38 6.07
N VAL A 96 1.85 -9.11 7.25
CA VAL A 96 0.83 -8.09 7.48
C VAL A 96 1.48 -6.89 8.17
N LEU A 97 1.45 -5.75 7.51
CA LEU A 97 1.93 -4.49 8.09
C LEU A 97 0.73 -3.57 8.31
N ASP A 98 0.47 -3.22 9.57
CA ASP A 98 -0.76 -2.48 9.91
C ASP A 98 -0.59 -1.67 11.19
N ASP A 99 -0.98 -0.42 11.15
CA ASP A 99 -0.98 0.52 12.27
C ASP A 99 -2.39 0.97 12.69
N TYR A 100 -3.45 0.58 11.93
CA TYR A 100 -4.85 0.92 12.19
C TYR A 100 -5.68 -0.22 12.77
N GLY A 101 -5.30 -1.47 12.56
CA GLY A 101 -6.02 -2.65 13.04
C GLY A 101 -6.90 -3.34 11.99
N TYR A 102 -6.85 -2.96 10.72
CA TYR A 102 -7.56 -3.65 9.64
C TYR A 102 -7.06 -5.10 9.44
N GLY A 103 -5.78 -5.35 9.65
CA GLY A 103 -5.15 -6.67 9.58
C GLY A 103 -5.66 -7.66 10.64
N ASN A 104 -6.36 -7.18 11.66
CA ASN A 104 -6.92 -8.04 12.69
C ASN A 104 -7.95 -9.04 12.17
N GLN A 105 -8.62 -8.75 11.04
CA GLN A 105 -9.51 -9.72 10.38
C GLN A 105 -8.72 -10.92 9.87
N ILE A 106 -7.57 -10.70 9.28
CA ILE A 106 -6.66 -11.75 8.79
C ILE A 106 -6.16 -12.58 9.96
N LEU A 107 -5.62 -11.93 11.01
CA LEU A 107 -5.07 -12.62 12.19
C LEU A 107 -6.15 -13.46 12.88
N ASN A 108 -7.38 -12.95 12.96
CA ASN A 108 -8.51 -13.69 13.51
C ASN A 108 -8.88 -14.92 12.67
N ARG A 109 -8.95 -14.77 11.32
CA ARG A 109 -9.24 -15.89 10.41
C ARG A 109 -8.21 -17.00 10.50
N LEU A 110 -6.95 -16.66 10.76
CA LEU A 110 -5.84 -17.59 10.94
C LEU A 110 -5.77 -18.20 12.34
N GLY A 111 -6.71 -17.88 13.23
CA GLY A 111 -6.75 -18.40 14.60
C GLY A 111 -5.67 -17.84 15.52
N LEU A 112 -5.05 -16.73 15.16
CA LEU A 112 -4.02 -16.08 15.96
C LEU A 112 -4.66 -15.12 16.98
N ASN A 113 -4.11 -15.09 18.21
CA ASN A 113 -4.60 -14.21 19.27
C ASN A 113 -4.02 -12.80 19.20
N MET A 114 -2.83 -12.63 18.58
CA MET A 114 -2.19 -11.32 18.43
C MET A 114 -3.08 -10.33 17.68
N ARG A 115 -3.04 -9.05 18.10
CA ARG A 115 -3.86 -7.98 17.52
C ARG A 115 -3.06 -6.69 17.41
N PHE A 116 -3.13 -6.04 16.27
CA PHE A 116 -2.72 -4.64 16.12
C PHE A 116 -3.62 -3.76 16.99
N THR A 117 -3.02 -2.90 17.81
CA THR A 117 -3.80 -2.07 18.74
C THR A 117 -4.49 -0.90 18.06
N GLY A 118 -3.99 -0.45 16.89
CA GLY A 118 -4.51 0.69 16.18
C GLY A 118 -4.37 2.01 16.95
N LYS A 119 -3.45 2.06 17.90
CA LYS A 119 -3.16 3.25 18.73
C LYS A 119 -1.71 3.65 18.56
N PRO A 120 -1.40 4.96 18.54
CA PRO A 120 -0.04 5.42 18.33
C PRO A 120 0.93 4.96 19.41
N LEU A 121 2.05 4.39 19.00
CA LEU A 121 3.22 4.15 19.83
C LEU A 121 4.12 5.38 19.80
N LEU A 122 4.35 6.00 20.95
CA LEU A 122 5.21 7.16 21.08
C LEU A 122 6.41 6.83 21.96
N ASP A 123 7.60 7.29 21.56
CA ASP A 123 8.82 7.16 22.36
C ASP A 123 9.52 8.50 22.53
N PRO A 124 9.40 9.14 23.69
CA PRO A 124 10.02 10.44 23.95
C PRO A 124 11.56 10.43 23.97
N LEU A 125 12.19 9.27 24.24
CA LEU A 125 13.65 9.19 24.46
C LEU A 125 14.37 8.41 23.35
N PHE A 126 13.82 7.26 22.93
CA PHE A 126 14.43 6.42 21.88
C PHE A 126 13.69 6.62 20.57
N ASN A 127 14.06 7.67 19.84
CA ASN A 127 13.40 8.05 18.60
C ASN A 127 14.38 8.65 17.58
N TYR A 128 13.92 8.79 16.34
CA TYR A 128 14.60 9.50 15.27
C TYR A 128 13.96 10.89 15.09
N LYS A 129 14.52 11.91 15.79
CA LYS A 129 14.07 13.33 15.71
C LYS A 129 12.68 13.65 16.28
N SER A 130 11.81 12.67 16.47
CA SER A 130 10.45 12.87 16.96
C SER A 130 9.95 11.63 17.69
N LYS A 131 9.18 11.83 18.77
CA LYS A 131 8.53 10.72 19.49
C LYS A 131 7.63 9.84 18.63
N TRP A 132 7.15 10.35 17.49
CA TRP A 132 6.37 9.65 16.50
C TRP A 132 7.19 8.71 15.61
N LEU A 133 8.51 8.79 15.69
CA LEU A 133 9.46 7.97 14.95
C LEU A 133 10.27 7.11 15.94
N PRO A 134 9.65 6.17 16.65
CA PRO A 134 10.33 5.33 17.63
C PRO A 134 11.46 4.53 16.97
N ARG A 135 12.63 4.53 17.61
CA ARG A 135 13.77 3.71 17.23
C ARG A 135 13.77 2.44 18.07
N ILE A 136 13.68 1.31 17.43
CA ILE A 136 13.63 -0.01 18.05
C ILE A 136 15.02 -0.61 18.03
N THR A 137 15.53 -0.98 19.19
CA THR A 137 16.86 -1.59 19.37
C THR A 137 16.80 -2.89 20.17
N ALA A 138 15.63 -3.28 20.64
CA ALA A 138 15.43 -4.51 21.41
C ALA A 138 14.81 -5.59 20.51
N PHE A 139 15.61 -6.58 20.15
CA PHE A 139 15.21 -7.71 19.32
C PHE A 139 15.37 -9.02 20.07
N THR A 140 14.42 -9.93 19.91
CA THR A 140 14.57 -11.32 20.29
C THR A 140 15.52 -11.99 19.29
N GLN A 141 16.51 -12.73 19.79
CA GLN A 141 17.46 -13.45 18.93
C GLN A 141 16.74 -14.57 18.19
N THR A 142 16.52 -14.38 16.91
CA THR A 142 15.86 -15.30 15.99
C THR A 142 16.55 -15.28 14.62
N PRO A 143 16.36 -16.25 13.75
CA PRO A 143 16.94 -16.20 12.40
C PRO A 143 16.60 -14.91 11.63
N ILE A 144 15.43 -14.31 11.86
CA ILE A 144 14.97 -13.08 11.17
C ILE A 144 15.45 -11.77 11.82
N THR A 145 16.33 -11.84 12.81
CA THR A 145 16.88 -10.66 13.50
C THR A 145 18.41 -10.66 13.58
N ASN A 146 19.08 -11.62 12.95
CA ASN A 146 20.53 -11.84 13.10
C ASN A 146 21.37 -10.64 12.65
N ASN A 147 20.95 -9.91 11.62
CA ASN A 147 21.70 -8.78 11.04
C ASN A 147 20.99 -7.44 11.28
N VAL A 148 20.17 -7.35 12.34
CA VAL A 148 19.39 -6.17 12.65
C VAL A 148 19.81 -5.65 14.03
N THR A 149 20.23 -4.40 14.08
CA THR A 149 20.64 -3.72 15.32
C THR A 149 19.65 -2.63 15.73
N SER A 150 19.07 -1.93 14.75
CA SER A 150 18.05 -0.91 14.99
C SER A 150 17.15 -0.73 13.76
N ILE A 151 15.87 -0.47 14.00
CA ILE A 151 14.93 -0.02 12.98
C ILE A 151 14.24 1.25 13.44
N VAL A 152 13.80 2.06 12.48
CA VAL A 152 13.03 3.27 12.75
C VAL A 152 11.63 3.08 12.22
N LEU A 153 10.63 3.21 13.08
CA LEU A 153 9.22 3.17 12.72
C LEU A 153 8.65 4.59 12.55
N ASN A 154 7.49 4.71 11.90
CA ASN A 154 6.87 6.00 11.64
C ASN A 154 5.35 5.91 11.88
N HIS A 155 4.88 6.57 12.94
CA HIS A 155 3.49 6.51 13.38
C HIS A 155 3.00 5.08 13.68
N ALA A 156 3.91 4.23 14.14
CA ALA A 156 3.64 2.83 14.45
C ALA A 156 2.52 2.66 15.50
N SER A 157 1.89 1.49 15.49
CA SER A 157 1.09 1.00 16.60
C SER A 157 1.87 -0.06 17.40
N THR A 158 1.15 -0.97 18.09
CA THR A 158 1.75 -2.11 18.80
C THR A 158 0.93 -3.37 18.56
N ILE A 159 1.49 -4.52 18.96
CA ILE A 159 0.82 -5.82 18.88
C ILE A 159 0.51 -6.29 20.29
N SER A 160 -0.76 -6.48 20.59
CA SER A 160 -1.27 -7.02 21.86
C SER A 160 -1.60 -8.52 21.76
N ASN A 161 -1.82 -9.17 22.91
CA ASN A 161 -2.22 -10.58 23.01
C ASN A 161 -1.27 -11.54 22.28
N VAL A 162 0.00 -11.23 22.27
CA VAL A 162 1.08 -12.02 21.67
C VAL A 162 1.93 -12.64 22.77
N SER A 163 2.35 -13.90 22.59
CA SER A 163 3.27 -14.55 23.52
C SER A 163 4.71 -14.06 23.29
N ASP A 164 5.48 -13.91 24.36
CA ASP A 164 6.84 -13.34 24.31
C ASP A 164 7.76 -14.09 23.33
N ASN A 165 7.61 -15.40 23.20
CA ASN A 165 8.38 -16.22 22.26
C ASN A 165 8.03 -16.00 20.78
N ALA A 166 6.91 -15.35 20.49
CA ALA A 166 6.51 -14.98 19.14
C ALA A 166 6.94 -13.55 18.77
N VAL A 167 7.31 -12.73 19.76
CA VAL A 167 7.73 -11.35 19.51
C VAL A 167 9.18 -11.31 19.04
N VAL A 168 9.43 -10.57 17.97
CA VAL A 168 10.78 -10.38 17.40
C VAL A 168 11.36 -9.01 17.66
N ALA A 169 10.53 -8.00 17.88
CA ALA A 169 10.98 -6.64 18.15
C ALA A 169 10.10 -5.95 19.20
N TRP A 170 10.74 -5.25 20.10
CA TRP A 170 10.13 -4.55 21.23
C TRP A 170 10.47 -3.06 21.22
N SER A 171 9.51 -2.23 21.57
CA SER A 171 9.76 -0.82 21.85
C SER A 171 10.64 -0.62 23.11
N SER A 172 11.15 0.58 23.30
CA SER A 172 11.89 0.89 24.53
C SER A 172 10.96 0.90 25.75
N ARG A 173 11.52 0.76 26.93
CA ARG A 173 10.77 0.89 28.20
C ARG A 173 10.21 2.29 28.45
N PHE A 174 10.64 3.30 27.69
CA PHE A 174 10.19 4.69 27.82
C PHE A 174 9.09 5.04 26.81
N SER A 175 8.77 4.13 25.93
CA SER A 175 7.63 4.27 25.01
C SER A 175 6.30 4.10 25.74
N PHE A 176 5.26 4.61 25.15
CA PHE A 176 3.89 4.43 25.63
C PHE A 176 2.91 4.36 24.47
N LEU A 177 1.76 3.74 24.73
CA LEU A 177 0.66 3.67 23.78
C LEU A 177 -0.32 4.79 24.10
N ASP A 178 -0.45 5.77 23.19
CA ASP A 178 -1.34 6.91 23.31
C ASP A 178 -2.79 6.50 23.03
N LEU A 179 -3.56 6.25 24.06
CA LEU A 179 -4.92 5.74 23.95
C LEU A 179 -5.94 6.83 23.60
N ASN A 180 -5.68 8.06 24.01
CA ASN A 180 -6.61 9.19 23.88
C ASN A 180 -6.22 10.19 22.76
N GLY A 181 -5.05 10.02 22.13
CA GLY A 181 -4.59 10.84 20.99
C GLY A 181 -4.05 12.22 21.37
N ASN A 182 -3.71 12.44 22.66
CA ASN A 182 -3.18 13.73 23.10
C ASN A 182 -1.66 13.85 22.99
N SER A 183 -1.01 12.78 22.60
CA SER A 183 0.44 12.67 22.41
C SER A 183 1.26 12.86 23.70
N THR A 184 0.65 12.69 24.86
CA THR A 184 1.31 12.83 26.17
C THR A 184 0.93 11.66 27.04
N TRP A 185 1.93 10.99 27.64
CA TRP A 185 1.63 9.87 28.51
C TRP A 185 0.76 10.28 29.72
N GLU A 186 -0.24 9.49 30.00
CA GLU A 186 -1.12 9.62 31.15
C GLU A 186 -1.22 8.34 31.97
N THR A 187 -1.58 8.47 33.24
CA THR A 187 -1.75 7.32 34.13
C THR A 187 -2.82 6.36 33.56
N GLY A 188 -2.46 5.10 33.38
CA GLY A 188 -3.33 4.07 32.82
C GLY A 188 -3.02 3.72 31.36
N GLU A 189 -2.21 4.49 30.69
CA GLU A 189 -1.71 4.13 29.36
C GLU A 189 -0.57 3.08 29.46
N PRO A 190 -0.60 2.05 28.59
CA PRO A 190 0.43 1.05 28.56
C PRO A 190 1.82 1.65 28.27
N THR A 191 2.83 1.24 29.03
CA THR A 191 4.23 1.65 28.81
C THR A 191 5.05 0.47 28.29
N GLY A 192 6.17 0.78 27.61
CA GLY A 192 7.07 -0.21 27.07
C GLY A 192 7.77 -1.09 28.13
N PRO A 193 8.40 -2.20 27.68
CA PRO A 193 8.51 -2.62 26.30
C PRO A 193 7.19 -3.18 25.73
N LEU A 194 6.79 -2.73 24.54
CA LEU A 194 5.60 -3.17 23.83
C LEU A 194 6.01 -3.86 22.51
N ALA A 195 5.33 -4.94 22.13
CA ALA A 195 5.64 -5.65 20.92
C ALA A 195 5.29 -4.81 19.67
N VAL A 196 6.23 -4.71 18.72
CA VAL A 196 6.06 -3.99 17.45
C VAL A 196 6.18 -4.91 16.24
N ALA A 197 6.81 -6.06 16.39
CA ALA A 197 6.83 -7.10 15.37
C ALA A 197 6.77 -8.48 16.02
N ALA A 198 6.01 -9.39 15.40
CA ALA A 198 5.83 -10.75 15.87
C ALA A 198 5.65 -11.70 14.69
N TYR A 199 5.89 -13.01 14.90
CA TYR A 199 5.61 -14.03 13.91
C TYR A 199 4.99 -15.27 14.52
N ALA A 200 4.30 -16.04 13.70
CA ALA A 200 3.72 -17.32 14.09
C ALA A 200 3.75 -18.32 12.93
N LYS A 201 3.91 -19.59 13.24
CA LYS A 201 3.68 -20.67 12.28
C LYS A 201 2.18 -20.99 12.22
N VAL A 202 1.62 -21.10 11.01
CA VAL A 202 0.21 -21.46 10.77
C VAL A 202 0.16 -22.52 9.68
N GLY A 203 -0.25 -23.74 10.03
CA GLY A 203 -0.14 -24.86 9.10
C GLY A 203 1.30 -25.11 8.66
N GLU A 204 1.54 -25.13 7.37
CA GLU A 204 2.89 -25.29 6.81
C GLU A 204 3.57 -23.92 6.53
N GLY A 205 2.86 -22.81 6.65
CA GLY A 205 3.36 -21.47 6.38
C GLY A 205 3.65 -20.64 7.63
N TYR A 206 3.95 -19.35 7.40
CA TYR A 206 4.24 -18.38 8.45
C TYR A 206 3.47 -17.09 8.25
N VAL A 207 3.16 -16.44 9.36
CA VAL A 207 2.61 -15.10 9.41
C VAL A 207 3.56 -14.22 10.19
N ALA A 208 3.99 -13.10 9.61
CA ALA A 208 4.66 -12.03 10.31
C ALA A 208 3.72 -10.83 10.41
N ALA A 209 3.60 -10.26 11.61
CA ALA A 209 2.86 -9.04 11.89
C ALA A 209 3.85 -7.94 12.27
N ILE A 210 3.79 -6.80 11.59
CA ILE A 210 4.63 -5.61 11.85
C ILE A 210 3.70 -4.43 12.04
N SER A 211 3.82 -3.72 13.15
CA SER A 211 2.88 -2.67 13.55
C SER A 211 3.11 -1.31 12.89
N ASP A 212 3.82 -1.28 11.77
CA ASP A 212 4.08 -0.08 10.98
C ASP A 212 4.28 -0.41 9.49
N PRO A 213 3.32 -0.07 8.61
CA PRO A 213 3.52 -0.22 7.17
C PRO A 213 4.52 0.79 6.60
N SER A 214 4.71 1.92 7.26
CA SER A 214 5.62 2.98 6.78
C SER A 214 7.10 2.56 6.77
N ILE A 215 7.47 1.48 7.45
CA ILE A 215 8.83 0.93 7.37
C ILE A 215 9.26 0.62 5.92
N LEU A 216 8.30 0.35 5.02
CA LEU A 216 8.53 0.03 3.61
C LEU A 216 8.56 1.26 2.68
N ILE A 217 8.08 2.44 3.10
CA ILE A 217 7.98 3.59 2.19
C ILE A 217 9.35 4.13 1.79
N ASN A 218 9.40 4.80 0.64
CA ASN A 218 10.64 5.31 0.05
C ASN A 218 11.47 6.19 1.00
N SER A 219 10.80 6.96 1.88
CA SER A 219 11.49 7.82 2.88
C SER A 219 12.02 7.07 4.09
N MET A 220 11.55 5.84 4.36
CA MET A 220 11.85 5.10 5.58
C MET A 220 12.70 3.84 5.33
N ILE A 221 12.56 3.21 4.17
CA ILE A 221 13.14 1.89 3.90
C ILE A 221 14.66 1.83 4.09
N ASN A 222 15.37 2.94 3.88
CA ASN A 222 16.82 3.04 4.04
C ASN A 222 17.25 3.66 5.39
N MET A 223 16.34 3.80 6.35
CA MET A 223 16.68 4.29 7.70
C MET A 223 17.15 3.14 8.57
N ASP A 224 18.25 3.34 9.29
CA ASP A 224 18.90 2.31 10.12
C ASP A 224 18.95 0.96 9.37
N ASP A 225 18.45 -0.14 9.97
CA ASP A 225 18.40 -1.47 9.37
C ASP A 225 17.01 -1.84 8.83
N ASN A 226 16.13 -0.87 8.49
CA ASN A 226 14.77 -1.18 8.01
C ASN A 226 14.75 -2.15 6.83
N LEU A 227 15.56 -1.89 5.80
CA LEU A 227 15.65 -2.77 4.63
C LEU A 227 16.17 -4.16 5.00
N ASN A 228 17.18 -4.25 5.88
CA ASN A 228 17.73 -5.51 6.35
C ASN A 228 16.68 -6.30 7.13
N PHE A 229 15.96 -5.65 8.04
CA PHE A 229 14.87 -6.29 8.80
C PHE A 229 13.80 -6.88 7.88
N ILE A 230 13.32 -6.11 6.89
CA ILE A 230 12.35 -6.62 5.93
C ILE A 230 12.90 -7.77 5.10
N LYS A 231 14.17 -7.72 4.67
CA LYS A 231 14.81 -8.83 3.95
C LYS A 231 14.87 -10.10 4.79
N GLU A 232 15.24 -10.00 6.07
CA GLU A 232 15.26 -11.16 6.98
C GLU A 232 13.84 -11.74 7.18
N VAL A 233 12.82 -10.88 7.33
CA VAL A 233 11.43 -11.32 7.47
C VAL A 233 10.92 -12.02 6.21
N VAL A 234 11.18 -11.52 5.02
CA VAL A 234 10.74 -12.16 3.77
C VAL A 234 11.48 -13.49 3.52
N GLN A 235 12.67 -13.66 4.07
CA GLN A 235 13.49 -14.87 3.94
C GLN A 235 13.23 -15.95 5.02
N ILE A 236 12.18 -15.80 5.82
CA ILE A 236 11.91 -16.71 6.95
C ILE A 236 11.81 -18.20 6.56
N GLN A 237 11.37 -18.52 5.35
CA GLN A 237 11.24 -19.89 4.85
C GLN A 237 12.18 -20.23 3.69
N SER A 238 12.65 -19.24 2.94
CA SER A 238 13.47 -19.44 1.73
C SER A 238 14.46 -18.29 1.57
N SER A 239 15.69 -18.60 1.20
CA SER A 239 16.73 -17.60 0.91
C SER A 239 16.50 -16.82 -0.40
N SER A 240 15.60 -17.29 -1.25
CA SER A 240 15.30 -16.68 -2.56
C SER A 240 13.80 -16.63 -2.81
N PRO A 241 13.04 -15.89 -1.98
CA PRO A 241 11.59 -15.83 -2.11
C PRO A 241 11.16 -15.02 -3.34
N THR A 242 9.99 -15.36 -3.87
CA THR A 242 9.24 -14.49 -4.79
C THR A 242 8.29 -13.64 -3.98
N ILE A 243 8.44 -12.32 -4.06
CA ILE A 243 7.70 -11.37 -3.24
C ILE A 243 6.53 -10.80 -4.03
N PHE A 244 5.34 -10.89 -3.45
CA PHE A 244 4.10 -10.33 -3.95
C PHE A 244 3.62 -9.24 -2.99
N VAL A 245 3.13 -8.13 -3.53
CA VAL A 245 2.54 -7.04 -2.74
C VAL A 245 1.11 -6.82 -3.17
N ASP A 246 0.19 -6.89 -2.22
CA ASP A 246 -1.21 -6.58 -2.45
C ASP A 246 -1.41 -5.07 -2.64
N GLN A 247 -2.10 -4.72 -3.70
CA GLN A 247 -2.50 -3.35 -4.02
C GLN A 247 -4.03 -3.20 -4.10
N SER A 248 -4.78 -4.31 -3.90
CA SER A 248 -6.25 -4.30 -3.99
C SER A 248 -6.91 -3.71 -2.74
N HIS A 249 -6.24 -3.78 -1.59
CA HIS A 249 -6.73 -3.24 -0.31
C HIS A 249 -6.21 -1.85 0.04
N LEU A 250 -5.63 -1.14 -0.94
CA LEU A 250 -5.26 0.27 -0.82
C LEU A 250 -6.33 1.18 -1.43
N PRO A 251 -6.67 2.31 -0.79
CA PRO A 251 -7.63 3.26 -1.33
C PRO A 251 -7.17 3.84 -2.66
N LYS A 252 -8.14 4.14 -3.54
CA LYS A 252 -7.86 4.87 -4.78
C LYS A 252 -7.68 6.35 -4.47
N THR A 253 -6.73 6.97 -5.16
CA THR A 253 -6.59 8.43 -5.14
C THR A 253 -7.45 9.08 -6.22
N SER A 254 -7.71 10.39 -6.10
CA SER A 254 -8.39 11.14 -7.17
C SER A 254 -7.62 11.08 -8.50
N LEU A 255 -6.29 10.90 -8.46
CA LEU A 255 -5.48 10.70 -9.65
C LEU A 255 -5.75 9.32 -10.29
N ASP A 256 -5.89 8.26 -9.48
CA ASP A 256 -6.23 6.92 -9.98
C ASP A 256 -7.61 6.95 -10.67
N GLU A 257 -8.60 7.57 -10.04
CA GLU A 257 -9.95 7.74 -10.58
C GLU A 257 -9.95 8.53 -11.90
N ALA A 258 -9.16 9.62 -11.96
CA ALA A 258 -9.02 10.41 -13.18
C ALA A 258 -8.38 9.60 -14.31
N LYS A 259 -7.32 8.83 -14.03
CA LYS A 259 -6.67 7.94 -15.01
C LYS A 259 -7.61 6.83 -15.48
N GLU A 260 -8.36 6.20 -14.57
CA GLU A 260 -9.38 5.20 -14.93
C GLU A 260 -10.45 5.79 -15.84
N THR A 261 -10.91 7.01 -15.54
CA THR A 261 -11.90 7.73 -16.38
C THR A 261 -11.35 8.00 -17.80
N ILE A 262 -10.09 8.45 -17.91
CA ILE A 262 -9.42 8.66 -19.19
C ILE A 262 -9.30 7.33 -19.94
N ALA A 263 -8.87 6.26 -19.28
CA ALA A 263 -8.73 4.94 -19.87
C ALA A 263 -10.09 4.37 -20.36
N ALA A 264 -11.15 4.50 -19.56
CA ALA A 264 -12.49 4.09 -19.90
C ALA A 264 -13.03 4.88 -21.11
N THR A 265 -12.81 6.20 -21.13
CA THR A 265 -13.18 7.07 -22.25
C THR A 265 -12.43 6.66 -23.53
N TYR A 266 -11.11 6.45 -23.44
CA TYR A 266 -10.32 5.97 -24.56
C TYR A 266 -10.84 4.62 -25.10
N LYS A 267 -11.11 3.66 -24.23
CA LYS A 267 -11.66 2.34 -24.60
C LYS A 267 -13.03 2.47 -25.28
N SER A 268 -13.89 3.36 -24.78
CA SER A 268 -15.21 3.61 -25.35
C SER A 268 -15.10 4.21 -26.76
N VAL A 269 -14.28 5.25 -26.93
CA VAL A 269 -14.09 5.93 -28.24
C VAL A 269 -13.38 5.03 -29.25
N SER A 270 -12.45 4.19 -28.82
CA SER A 270 -11.71 3.24 -29.66
C SER A 270 -12.53 1.99 -30.03
N SER A 271 -13.70 1.80 -29.44
CA SER A 271 -14.60 0.71 -29.82
C SER A 271 -15.19 0.94 -31.24
N PRO A 272 -15.59 -0.09 -31.98
CA PRO A 272 -16.19 0.08 -33.31
C PRO A 272 -17.38 1.07 -33.34
N ILE A 273 -18.25 0.97 -32.33
CA ILE A 273 -19.43 1.86 -32.20
C ILE A 273 -18.98 3.29 -31.83
N GLY A 274 -18.04 3.44 -30.90
CA GLY A 274 -17.49 4.74 -30.48
C GLY A 274 -16.80 5.46 -31.64
N THR A 275 -15.99 4.73 -32.42
CA THR A 275 -15.30 5.26 -33.60
C THR A 275 -16.30 5.73 -34.66
N LEU A 276 -17.35 4.94 -34.98
CA LEU A 276 -18.42 5.32 -35.90
C LEU A 276 -19.16 6.57 -35.38
N SER A 277 -19.49 6.60 -34.10
CA SER A 277 -20.16 7.76 -33.47
C SER A 277 -19.32 9.03 -33.61
N LEU A 278 -18.01 8.92 -33.32
CA LEU A 278 -17.07 10.04 -33.42
C LEU A 278 -16.99 10.56 -34.86
N ILE A 279 -16.85 9.66 -35.83
CA ILE A 279 -16.85 10.00 -37.28
C ILE A 279 -18.14 10.72 -37.65
N THR A 280 -19.31 10.19 -37.22
CA THR A 280 -20.61 10.81 -37.50
C THR A 280 -20.70 12.23 -36.93
N VAL A 281 -20.26 12.45 -35.70
CA VAL A 281 -20.24 13.78 -35.08
C VAL A 281 -19.30 14.74 -35.84
N ILE A 282 -18.12 14.29 -36.24
CA ILE A 282 -17.14 15.11 -37.00
C ILE A 282 -17.76 15.47 -38.36
N LEU A 283 -18.36 14.51 -39.07
CA LEU A 283 -19.05 14.76 -40.35
C LEU A 283 -20.21 15.76 -40.18
N ALA A 284 -21.03 15.60 -39.15
CA ALA A 284 -22.14 16.52 -38.89
C ALA A 284 -21.62 17.95 -38.62
N LEU A 285 -20.56 18.11 -37.85
CA LEU A 285 -19.95 19.41 -37.53
C LEU A 285 -19.29 20.07 -38.77
N THR A 286 -18.69 19.30 -39.64
CA THR A 286 -18.03 19.80 -40.86
C THR A 286 -19.01 20.12 -41.98
N LEU A 287 -20.13 19.37 -42.12
CA LEU A 287 -21.13 19.56 -43.17
C LEU A 287 -22.17 20.64 -42.84
N THR A 288 -22.45 20.93 -41.55
CA THR A 288 -23.42 21.96 -41.15
C THR A 288 -23.13 23.36 -41.68
N PRO A 289 -21.85 23.85 -41.75
CA PRO A 289 -21.57 25.14 -42.36
C PRO A 289 -21.80 25.19 -43.88
N VAL A 290 -21.60 24.06 -44.55
CA VAL A 290 -21.83 23.94 -46.01
C VAL A 290 -23.30 24.03 -46.33
N TRP A 291 -24.14 23.31 -45.60
CA TRP A 291 -25.60 23.33 -45.73
C TRP A 291 -26.21 24.70 -45.46
N ARG A 292 -25.74 25.40 -44.40
CA ARG A 292 -26.18 26.77 -44.07
C ARG A 292 -25.81 27.80 -45.19
N LYS A 293 -24.77 27.55 -45.95
CA LYS A 293 -24.40 28.42 -47.09
C LYS A 293 -25.24 28.12 -48.32
N SER A 294 -25.59 26.88 -48.59
CA SER A 294 -26.45 26.46 -49.72
C SER A 294 -27.88 27.00 -49.62
N GLY A 295 -28.49 26.99 -48.41
CA GLY A 295 -29.84 27.52 -48.19
C GLY A 295 -29.99 29.05 -48.12
N LYS A 296 -28.91 29.83 -48.34
CA LYS A 296 -28.97 31.29 -48.44
C LYS A 296 -28.85 31.82 -49.88
N ASN A 297 -28.71 30.91 -50.84
CA ASN A 297 -28.59 31.22 -52.26
C ASN A 297 -29.85 30.83 -53.08
N GLU A 298 -30.92 30.45 -52.39
CA GLU A 298 -32.26 30.39 -52.90
C GLU A 298 -33.10 31.54 -52.29
#